data_53c9bfd23b588113c6a9a3703ef83020
#
_entry.id   53c9bfd23b588113c6a9a3703ef83020
#
_cell.length_a   1.000
_cell.length_b   1.000
_cell.length_c   1.000
_cell.angle_alpha   90.00
_cell.angle_beta   90.00
_cell.angle_gamma   90.00
#
_symmetry.space_group_name_H-M   'P 1'
#
loop_
_entity.id
_entity.type
_entity.pdbx_description
1 polymer ?
#
loop_
_entity_poly.entity_id
_entity_poly.type
_entity_poly.pdbx_seq_one_letter_code
_entity_poly.pdbx_strand_id
1 'polypeptide(L)'
;MDFKNANELLTLCEEKNLPVSEVMRIREIELGETSAEIVNEKMTRVLEIMKDAAFSPIKQPVKSMGGLIGGEARKLSLHAQEKKGLCGDLLQKAITYAMATLETNASMGLIVASPTAGSAGIVPGLMLAMQEHYHFSDEKIIQALFNASAIGYLAMRNATVAGAVGGCQAEVGVASAMAASAAVELMGGSPKECTFAASTVLMNMLGLVYDPVGGLVEYPCQNRNAAGVANAIIAAEMALAGIPQLIPLDEMIQTMFTVGKKLPAELRETAMGGCATTPSACEACHMCS
;
A
#
# COMPACT_ATOMS: atom_id res chain seq x y z
N MET A 1 20.45 -12.53 9.86
CA MET A 1 20.34 -11.96 8.48
C MET A 1 19.82 -10.54 8.61
N ASP A 2 20.54 -9.49 8.18
CA ASP A 2 20.08 -8.10 8.24
C ASP A 2 20.50 -7.35 6.96
N PHE A 3 19.73 -6.36 6.57
CA PHE A 3 20.02 -5.49 5.43
C PHE A 3 19.56 -4.07 5.73
N LYS A 4 20.26 -3.09 5.20
CA LYS A 4 20.02 -1.65 5.47
C LYS A 4 19.52 -0.90 4.25
N ASN A 5 19.68 -1.47 3.06
CA ASN A 5 19.34 -0.89 1.78
C ASN A 5 18.94 -2.01 0.80
N ALA A 6 18.38 -1.63 -0.35
CA ALA A 6 17.92 -2.60 -1.35
C ALA A 6 19.07 -3.38 -1.99
N ASN A 7 20.24 -2.76 -2.13
CA ASN A 7 21.40 -3.47 -2.69
C ASN A 7 21.88 -4.60 -1.76
N GLU A 8 21.91 -4.38 -0.44
CA GLU A 8 22.21 -5.43 0.54
C GLU A 8 21.15 -6.54 0.54
N LEU A 9 19.86 -6.16 0.42
CA LEU A 9 18.77 -7.14 0.29
C LEU A 9 18.97 -8.03 -0.94
N LEU A 10 19.25 -7.43 -2.11
CA LEU A 10 19.50 -8.18 -3.34
C LEU A 10 20.73 -9.09 -3.24
N THR A 11 21.82 -8.63 -2.62
CA THR A 11 23.01 -9.43 -2.35
C THR A 11 22.67 -10.67 -1.50
N LEU A 12 21.89 -10.50 -0.43
CA LEU A 12 21.42 -11.61 0.40
C LEU A 12 20.54 -12.60 -0.38
N CYS A 13 19.63 -12.09 -1.22
CA CYS A 13 18.79 -12.93 -2.06
C CYS A 13 19.65 -13.79 -3.03
N GLU A 14 20.66 -13.18 -3.64
CA GLU A 14 21.56 -13.86 -4.58
C GLU A 14 22.46 -14.89 -3.87
N GLU A 15 23.18 -14.49 -2.81
CA GLU A 15 24.10 -15.35 -2.08
C GLU A 15 23.41 -16.55 -1.43
N LYS A 16 22.17 -16.39 -0.97
CA LYS A 16 21.40 -17.45 -0.31
C LYS A 16 20.46 -18.18 -1.25
N ASN A 17 20.30 -17.69 -2.48
CA ASN A 17 19.31 -18.17 -3.44
C ASN A 17 17.89 -18.20 -2.85
N LEU A 18 17.50 -17.06 -2.23
CA LEU A 18 16.22 -16.89 -1.53
C LEU A 18 15.41 -15.74 -2.15
N PRO A 19 14.07 -15.82 -2.16
CA PRO A 19 13.21 -14.69 -2.51
C PRO A 19 13.26 -13.60 -1.43
N VAL A 20 12.82 -12.39 -1.77
CA VAL A 20 12.77 -11.24 -0.84
C VAL A 20 11.96 -11.57 0.42
N SER A 21 10.83 -12.25 0.26
CA SER A 21 9.97 -12.66 1.36
C SER A 21 10.68 -13.52 2.40
N GLU A 22 11.48 -14.48 1.95
CA GLU A 22 12.18 -15.41 2.86
C GLU A 22 13.36 -14.72 3.56
N VAL A 23 14.09 -13.85 2.86
CA VAL A 23 15.15 -13.03 3.48
C VAL A 23 14.55 -12.17 4.61
N MET A 24 13.40 -11.53 4.35
CA MET A 24 12.71 -10.73 5.37
C MET A 24 12.19 -11.59 6.52
N ARG A 25 11.58 -12.75 6.24
CA ARG A 25 11.08 -13.66 7.27
C ARG A 25 12.20 -14.14 8.21
N ILE A 26 13.33 -14.54 7.65
CA ILE A 26 14.50 -14.98 8.44
C ILE A 26 15.03 -13.81 9.27
N ARG A 27 15.09 -12.61 8.69
CA ARG A 27 15.49 -11.40 9.42
C ARG A 27 14.63 -11.17 10.67
N GLU A 28 13.29 -11.27 10.52
CA GLU A 28 12.37 -11.08 11.67
C GLU A 28 12.56 -12.15 12.76
N ILE A 29 12.87 -13.38 12.37
CA ILE A 29 13.18 -14.46 13.32
C ILE A 29 14.47 -14.16 14.09
N GLU A 30 15.54 -13.84 13.37
CA GLU A 30 16.88 -13.63 13.97
C GLU A 30 16.93 -12.35 14.83
N LEU A 31 16.44 -11.21 14.32
CA LEU A 31 16.47 -9.94 15.07
C LEU A 31 15.41 -9.88 16.19
N GLY A 32 14.32 -10.60 16.02
CA GLY A 32 13.28 -10.71 17.04
C GLY A 32 13.60 -11.74 18.12
N GLU A 33 14.72 -12.48 17.99
CA GLU A 33 15.09 -13.60 18.90
C GLU A 33 13.91 -14.53 19.16
N THR A 34 13.16 -14.87 18.10
CA THR A 34 11.89 -15.61 18.17
C THR A 34 11.89 -16.81 17.23
N SER A 35 10.85 -17.64 17.29
CA SER A 35 10.74 -18.81 16.41
C SER A 35 10.01 -18.49 15.10
N ALA A 36 10.23 -19.35 14.09
CA ALA A 36 9.55 -19.28 12.81
C ALA A 36 8.02 -19.40 12.95
N GLU A 37 7.58 -20.24 13.90
CA GLU A 37 6.16 -20.46 14.19
C GLU A 37 5.49 -19.17 14.66
N ILE A 38 6.13 -18.47 15.62
CA ILE A 38 5.60 -17.21 16.18
C ILE A 38 5.55 -16.12 15.09
N VAL A 39 6.58 -16.01 14.24
CA VAL A 39 6.61 -15.03 13.15
C VAL A 39 5.51 -15.32 12.13
N ASN A 40 5.32 -16.58 11.75
CA ASN A 40 4.27 -16.98 10.83
C ASN A 40 2.86 -16.80 11.44
N GLU A 41 2.67 -17.13 12.72
CA GLU A 41 1.39 -16.92 13.42
C GLU A 41 1.00 -15.43 13.45
N LYS A 42 1.94 -14.55 13.76
CA LYS A 42 1.72 -13.10 13.70
C LYS A 42 1.30 -12.64 12.29
N MET A 43 1.97 -13.12 11.25
CA MET A 43 1.63 -12.73 9.87
C MET A 43 0.30 -13.35 9.42
N THR A 44 -0.06 -14.54 9.91
CA THR A 44 -1.40 -15.12 9.70
C THR A 44 -2.47 -14.23 10.30
N ARG A 45 -2.26 -13.75 11.53
CA ARG A 45 -3.18 -12.81 12.17
C ARG A 45 -3.29 -11.48 11.41
N VAL A 46 -2.19 -10.98 10.85
CA VAL A 46 -2.21 -9.81 9.94
C VAL A 46 -3.12 -10.07 8.74
N LEU A 47 -2.99 -11.21 8.07
CA LEU A 47 -3.83 -11.56 6.92
C LEU A 47 -5.31 -11.67 7.30
N GLU A 48 -5.65 -12.26 8.44
CA GLU A 48 -7.04 -12.33 8.93
C GLU A 48 -7.65 -10.94 9.12
N ILE A 49 -6.93 -10.04 9.78
CA ILE A 49 -7.38 -8.65 9.97
C ILE A 49 -7.56 -7.94 8.62
N MET A 50 -6.64 -8.13 7.69
CA MET A 50 -6.73 -7.55 6.34
C MET A 50 -7.97 -8.07 5.59
N LYS A 51 -8.28 -9.37 5.69
CA LYS A 51 -9.49 -9.96 5.10
C LYS A 51 -10.76 -9.36 5.71
N ASP A 52 -10.84 -9.29 7.02
CA ASP A 52 -12.00 -8.72 7.71
C ASP A 52 -12.21 -7.26 7.33
N ALA A 53 -11.13 -6.46 7.32
CA ALA A 53 -11.19 -5.06 6.98
C ALA A 53 -11.64 -4.81 5.52
N ALA A 54 -11.22 -5.67 4.57
CA ALA A 54 -11.54 -5.54 3.16
C ALA A 54 -12.94 -6.08 2.79
N PHE A 55 -13.45 -7.10 3.49
CA PHE A 55 -14.69 -7.76 3.08
C PHE A 55 -15.93 -7.30 3.86
N SER A 56 -15.77 -6.87 5.12
CA SER A 56 -16.90 -6.50 5.97
C SER A 56 -17.69 -5.29 5.43
N PRO A 57 -17.09 -4.16 4.99
CA PRO A 57 -17.83 -3.01 4.49
C PRO A 57 -18.59 -3.29 3.18
N ILE A 58 -18.12 -4.25 2.38
CA ILE A 58 -18.78 -4.65 1.15
C ILE A 58 -20.12 -5.32 1.48
N LYS A 59 -20.14 -6.15 2.52
CA LYS A 59 -21.35 -6.85 3.00
C LYS A 59 -22.27 -5.91 3.77
N GLN A 60 -21.70 -5.16 4.69
CA GLN A 60 -22.40 -4.23 5.56
C GLN A 60 -21.70 -2.86 5.53
N PRO A 61 -22.19 -1.92 4.70
CA PRO A 61 -21.61 -0.59 4.59
C PRO A 61 -21.53 0.12 5.94
N VAL A 62 -20.42 0.78 6.17
CA VAL A 62 -20.17 1.57 7.37
C VAL A 62 -20.15 3.05 7.01
N LYS A 63 -20.36 3.92 7.99
CA LYS A 63 -20.23 5.37 7.84
C LYS A 63 -18.95 5.81 8.56
N SER A 64 -18.15 6.63 7.89
CA SER A 64 -16.94 7.20 8.49
C SER A 64 -17.28 8.22 9.59
N MET A 65 -16.31 8.50 10.46
CA MET A 65 -16.47 9.47 11.56
C MET A 65 -16.74 10.88 11.05
N GLY A 66 -16.04 11.33 10.00
CA GLY A 66 -16.27 12.64 9.38
C GLY A 66 -17.47 12.66 8.44
N GLY A 67 -17.99 11.50 8.06
CA GLY A 67 -19.14 11.36 7.20
C GLY A 67 -18.88 11.62 5.71
N LEU A 68 -17.62 11.75 5.30
CA LEU A 68 -17.25 12.04 3.91
C LEU A 68 -17.20 10.78 3.03
N ILE A 69 -17.01 9.60 3.62
CA ILE A 69 -16.98 8.31 2.92
C ILE A 69 -17.85 7.27 3.62
N GLY A 70 -18.24 6.24 2.87
CA GLY A 70 -18.99 5.09 3.39
C GLY A 70 -19.96 4.49 2.38
N GLY A 71 -19.72 3.21 2.04
CA GLY A 71 -20.54 2.45 1.08
C GLY A 71 -20.05 2.50 -0.37
N GLU A 72 -18.93 3.18 -0.68
CA GLU A 72 -18.32 3.23 -2.01
C GLU A 72 -17.85 1.85 -2.45
N ALA A 73 -17.22 1.08 -1.56
CA ALA A 73 -16.77 -0.27 -1.84
C ALA A 73 -17.95 -1.20 -2.23
N ARG A 74 -19.08 -1.06 -1.55
CA ARG A 74 -20.30 -1.80 -1.92
C ARG A 74 -20.81 -1.38 -3.30
N LYS A 75 -20.81 -0.08 -3.62
CA LYS A 75 -21.20 0.41 -4.96
C LYS A 75 -20.30 -0.17 -6.04
N LEU A 76 -18.98 -0.22 -5.83
CA LEU A 76 -18.03 -0.84 -6.76
C LEU A 76 -18.29 -2.33 -6.93
N SER A 77 -18.56 -3.05 -5.85
CA SER A 77 -18.88 -4.48 -5.88
C SER A 77 -20.16 -4.76 -6.68
N LEU A 78 -21.21 -3.98 -6.48
CA LEU A 78 -22.47 -4.11 -7.25
C LEU A 78 -22.26 -3.77 -8.72
N HIS A 79 -21.52 -2.69 -9.01
CA HIS A 79 -21.19 -2.31 -10.39
C HIS A 79 -20.42 -3.42 -11.13
N ALA A 80 -19.50 -4.11 -10.47
CA ALA A 80 -18.78 -5.25 -11.03
C ALA A 80 -19.73 -6.42 -11.42
N GLN A 81 -20.76 -6.67 -10.61
CA GLN A 81 -21.75 -7.72 -10.88
C GLN A 81 -22.59 -7.43 -12.14
N GLU A 82 -22.81 -6.16 -12.45
CA GLU A 82 -23.51 -5.74 -13.68
C GLU A 82 -22.66 -5.89 -14.95
N LYS A 83 -21.40 -6.33 -14.84
CA LYS A 83 -20.43 -6.53 -15.94
C LYS A 83 -20.19 -5.27 -16.81
N LYS A 84 -20.28 -4.10 -16.21
CA LYS A 84 -20.05 -2.80 -16.87
C LYS A 84 -18.70 -2.18 -16.54
N GLY A 85 -17.82 -2.87 -15.77
CA GLY A 85 -16.55 -2.34 -15.31
C GLY A 85 -15.53 -2.15 -16.44
N LEU A 86 -14.74 -1.07 -16.36
CA LEU A 86 -13.64 -0.76 -17.29
C LEU A 86 -12.34 -1.49 -16.94
N CYS A 87 -12.16 -1.87 -15.67
CA CYS A 87 -10.86 -2.25 -15.10
C CYS A 87 -10.52 -3.74 -15.23
N GLY A 88 -11.40 -4.58 -15.79
CA GLY A 88 -11.24 -6.03 -15.69
C GLY A 88 -11.37 -6.54 -14.23
N ASP A 89 -11.37 -7.86 -14.04
CA ASP A 89 -11.70 -8.48 -12.73
C ASP A 89 -10.67 -8.14 -11.65
N LEU A 90 -9.37 -8.29 -11.95
CA LEU A 90 -8.31 -8.09 -10.98
C LEU A 90 -8.28 -6.67 -10.42
N LEU A 91 -8.20 -5.65 -11.28
CA LEU A 91 -8.13 -4.27 -10.84
C LEU A 91 -9.44 -3.83 -10.18
N GLN A 92 -10.59 -4.30 -10.69
CA GLN A 92 -11.91 -4.01 -10.10
C GLN A 92 -11.99 -4.50 -8.65
N LYS A 93 -11.55 -5.73 -8.37
CA LYS A 93 -11.47 -6.26 -7.00
C LYS A 93 -10.47 -5.49 -6.15
N ALA A 94 -9.27 -5.21 -6.69
CA ALA A 94 -8.23 -4.53 -5.95
C ALA A 94 -8.65 -3.13 -5.47
N ILE A 95 -9.29 -2.32 -6.33
CA ILE A 95 -9.81 -1.01 -5.92
C ILE A 95 -10.97 -1.14 -4.93
N THR A 96 -11.84 -2.14 -5.08
CA THR A 96 -12.96 -2.38 -4.17
C THR A 96 -12.46 -2.70 -2.76
N TYR A 97 -11.48 -3.62 -2.63
CA TYR A 97 -10.93 -4.03 -1.33
C TYR A 97 -10.09 -2.92 -0.69
N ALA A 98 -9.34 -2.16 -1.50
CA ALA A 98 -8.60 -1.01 -1.00
C ALA A 98 -9.53 0.06 -0.41
N MET A 99 -10.61 0.39 -1.10
CA MET A 99 -11.59 1.36 -0.61
C MET A 99 -12.35 0.84 0.61
N ALA A 100 -12.73 -0.44 0.63
CA ALA A 100 -13.37 -1.07 1.79
C ALA A 100 -12.50 -1.00 3.05
N THR A 101 -11.20 -1.28 2.92
CA THR A 101 -10.26 -1.17 4.05
C THR A 101 -10.20 0.24 4.61
N LEU A 102 -10.25 1.28 3.74
CA LEU A 102 -10.31 2.67 4.18
C LEU A 102 -11.66 3.03 4.84
N GLU A 103 -12.78 2.45 4.40
CA GLU A 103 -14.06 2.59 5.10
C GLU A 103 -13.98 2.01 6.52
N THR A 104 -13.35 0.83 6.67
CA THR A 104 -13.10 0.23 7.98
C THR A 104 -12.24 1.14 8.85
N ASN A 105 -11.13 1.66 8.32
CA ASN A 105 -10.26 2.60 9.04
C ASN A 105 -11.01 3.86 9.47
N ALA A 106 -11.74 4.49 8.55
CA ALA A 106 -12.45 5.74 8.80
C ALA A 106 -13.67 5.60 9.74
N SER A 107 -14.18 4.39 9.91
CA SER A 107 -15.23 4.05 10.90
C SER A 107 -14.66 3.56 12.24
N MET A 108 -13.35 3.72 12.50
CA MET A 108 -12.65 3.27 13.70
C MET A 108 -12.62 1.74 13.89
N GLY A 109 -12.72 0.99 12.78
CA GLY A 109 -12.55 -0.46 12.79
C GLY A 109 -11.08 -0.87 12.84
N LEU A 110 -10.84 -2.16 13.07
CA LEU A 110 -9.49 -2.72 13.12
C LEU A 110 -8.91 -2.91 11.72
N ILE A 111 -7.75 -2.33 11.48
CA ILE A 111 -6.96 -2.48 10.24
C ILE A 111 -5.51 -2.80 10.56
N VAL A 112 -4.75 -3.20 9.55
CA VAL A 112 -3.30 -3.28 9.60
C VAL A 112 -2.71 -2.08 8.89
N ALA A 113 -1.94 -1.26 9.60
CA ALA A 113 -1.18 -0.18 8.96
C ALA A 113 -0.10 -0.76 8.03
N SER A 114 -0.15 -0.39 6.74
CA SER A 114 0.78 -0.89 5.71
C SER A 114 1.13 0.18 4.66
N PRO A 115 2.13 1.08 4.90
CA PRO A 115 2.85 1.25 6.18
C PRO A 115 2.12 2.12 7.20
N THR A 116 1.09 2.89 6.81
CA THR A 116 0.30 3.79 7.68
C THR A 116 -1.18 3.47 7.61
N ALA A 117 -1.98 4.03 8.52
CA ALA A 117 -3.44 3.89 8.48
C ALA A 117 -4.05 4.52 7.21
N GLY A 118 -3.50 5.66 6.76
CA GLY A 118 -3.98 6.37 5.56
C GLY A 118 -3.75 5.64 4.24
N SER A 119 -2.85 4.67 4.20
CA SER A 119 -2.55 3.84 3.03
C SER A 119 -2.85 2.35 3.24
N ALA A 120 -3.53 2.02 4.34
CA ALA A 120 -3.75 0.63 4.79
C ALA A 120 -4.53 -0.24 3.80
N GLY A 121 -5.21 0.34 2.83
CA GLY A 121 -6.00 -0.39 1.84
C GLY A 121 -5.20 -0.97 0.69
N ILE A 122 -4.02 -0.45 0.38
CA ILE A 122 -3.31 -0.76 -0.87
C ILE A 122 -2.77 -2.19 -0.87
N VAL A 123 -2.00 -2.56 0.15
CA VAL A 123 -1.42 -3.90 0.24
C VAL A 123 -2.51 -4.98 0.31
N PRO A 124 -3.48 -4.94 1.25
CA PRO A 124 -4.53 -5.94 1.26
C PRO A 124 -5.40 -5.90 0.00
N GLY A 125 -5.67 -4.70 -0.55
CA GLY A 125 -6.47 -4.56 -1.78
C GLY A 125 -5.90 -5.36 -2.94
N LEU A 126 -4.60 -5.24 -3.21
CA LEU A 126 -3.96 -5.98 -4.28
C LEU A 126 -3.77 -7.46 -3.93
N MET A 127 -3.27 -7.77 -2.73
CA MET A 127 -2.97 -9.16 -2.34
C MET A 127 -4.23 -10.04 -2.32
N LEU A 128 -5.34 -9.55 -1.77
CA LEU A 128 -6.60 -10.29 -1.73
C LEU A 128 -7.24 -10.43 -3.12
N ALA A 129 -7.14 -9.40 -3.97
CA ALA A 129 -7.60 -9.49 -5.35
C ALA A 129 -6.81 -10.52 -6.15
N MET A 130 -5.48 -10.57 -5.99
CA MET A 130 -4.63 -11.60 -6.61
C MET A 130 -4.91 -12.99 -6.03
N GLN A 131 -5.15 -13.09 -4.73
CA GLN A 131 -5.52 -14.35 -4.10
C GLN A 131 -6.76 -14.96 -4.75
N GLU A 132 -7.80 -14.19 -4.92
CA GLU A 132 -9.03 -14.66 -5.56
C GLU A 132 -8.87 -14.92 -7.05
N HIS A 133 -8.17 -14.04 -7.77
CA HIS A 133 -8.04 -14.12 -9.22
C HIS A 133 -7.18 -15.31 -9.68
N TYR A 134 -6.07 -15.57 -8.97
CA TYR A 134 -5.10 -16.61 -9.29
C TYR A 134 -5.22 -17.86 -8.40
N HIS A 135 -6.15 -17.86 -7.45
CA HIS A 135 -6.37 -18.95 -6.49
C HIS A 135 -5.15 -19.26 -5.62
N PHE A 136 -4.41 -18.24 -5.19
CA PHE A 136 -3.30 -18.40 -4.27
C PHE A 136 -3.78 -18.84 -2.89
N SER A 137 -3.01 -19.72 -2.23
CA SER A 137 -3.27 -20.11 -0.85
C SER A 137 -2.91 -18.98 0.15
N ASP A 138 -3.41 -19.07 1.38
CA ASP A 138 -3.07 -18.13 2.44
C ASP A 138 -1.57 -18.09 2.71
N GLU A 139 -0.88 -19.23 2.65
CA GLU A 139 0.57 -19.32 2.81
C GLU A 139 1.33 -18.51 1.75
N LYS A 140 0.84 -18.50 0.50
CA LYS A 140 1.43 -17.68 -0.57
C LYS A 140 1.22 -16.19 -0.32
N ILE A 141 0.05 -15.80 0.16
CA ILE A 141 -0.22 -14.41 0.53
C ILE A 141 0.62 -13.98 1.74
N ILE A 142 0.78 -14.85 2.75
CA ILE A 142 1.67 -14.59 3.90
C ILE A 142 3.13 -14.37 3.42
N GLN A 143 3.63 -15.17 2.49
CA GLN A 143 4.94 -14.93 1.88
C GLN A 143 5.00 -13.55 1.21
N ALA A 144 4.00 -13.19 0.41
CA ALA A 144 3.93 -11.88 -0.22
C ALA A 144 3.89 -10.72 0.77
N LEU A 145 3.26 -10.88 1.92
CA LEU A 145 3.25 -9.88 3.00
C LEU A 145 4.64 -9.68 3.62
N PHE A 146 5.46 -10.74 3.73
CA PHE A 146 6.88 -10.58 4.11
C PHE A 146 7.66 -9.80 3.06
N ASN A 147 7.44 -10.05 1.76
CA ASN A 147 8.05 -9.24 0.69
C ASN A 147 7.64 -7.77 0.83
N ALA A 148 6.35 -7.47 0.95
CA ALA A 148 5.85 -6.13 1.17
C ALA A 148 6.52 -5.47 2.38
N SER A 149 6.69 -6.20 3.48
CA SER A 149 7.32 -5.70 4.70
C SER A 149 8.79 -5.31 4.48
N ALA A 150 9.53 -6.02 3.62
CA ALA A 150 10.92 -5.67 3.30
C ALA A 150 11.01 -4.27 2.63
N ILE A 151 10.13 -3.98 1.67
CA ILE A 151 10.09 -2.68 1.00
C ILE A 151 9.67 -1.56 1.96
N GLY A 152 8.63 -1.81 2.77
CA GLY A 152 8.18 -0.86 3.80
C GLY A 152 9.27 -0.55 4.82
N TYR A 153 10.01 -1.58 5.26
CA TYR A 153 11.15 -1.43 6.17
C TYR A 153 12.26 -0.54 5.57
N LEU A 154 12.62 -0.76 4.30
CA LEU A 154 13.63 0.06 3.63
C LEU A 154 13.23 1.54 3.56
N ALA A 155 11.97 1.82 3.21
CA ALA A 155 11.45 3.19 3.16
C ALA A 155 11.41 3.84 4.55
N MET A 156 10.93 3.12 5.56
CA MET A 156 10.86 3.60 6.95
C MET A 156 12.25 3.88 7.54
N ARG A 157 13.21 2.99 7.26
CA ARG A 157 14.58 3.10 7.74
C ARG A 157 15.34 4.27 7.11
N ASN A 158 15.25 4.44 5.78
CA ASN A 158 16.14 5.31 5.02
C ASN A 158 15.49 6.65 4.63
N ALA A 159 14.19 6.80 4.83
CA ALA A 159 13.44 8.01 4.51
C ALA A 159 12.33 8.27 5.56
N THR A 160 11.10 8.17 5.12
CA THR A 160 9.91 8.30 5.97
C THR A 160 8.72 7.59 5.32
N VAL A 161 7.77 7.17 6.14
CA VAL A 161 6.45 6.71 5.70
C VAL A 161 5.34 7.64 6.18
N ALA A 162 5.70 8.75 6.86
CA ALA A 162 4.74 9.69 7.42
C ALA A 162 4.36 10.77 6.41
N GLY A 163 3.07 10.92 6.15
CA GLY A 163 2.53 11.95 5.25
C GLY A 163 2.82 13.37 5.69
N ALA A 164 2.81 13.64 7.00
CA ALA A 164 3.17 14.93 7.58
C ALA A 164 4.64 15.35 7.29
N VAL A 165 5.52 14.40 7.04
CA VAL A 165 6.93 14.64 6.71
C VAL A 165 7.17 14.64 5.21
N GLY A 166 6.62 13.65 4.50
CA GLY A 166 6.95 13.37 3.11
C GLY A 166 5.83 13.59 2.10
N GLY A 167 4.63 13.98 2.53
CA GLY A 167 3.45 14.01 1.67
C GLY A 167 2.85 12.62 1.46
N CYS A 168 1.77 12.54 0.70
CA CYS A 168 1.09 11.26 0.40
C CYS A 168 1.97 10.30 -0.44
N GLN A 169 3.00 10.80 -1.11
CA GLN A 169 4.01 9.96 -1.77
C GLN A 169 4.74 9.03 -0.78
N ALA A 170 4.92 9.47 0.49
CA ALA A 170 5.53 8.64 1.52
C ALA A 170 4.55 7.60 2.09
N GLU A 171 3.27 7.84 2.07
CA GLU A 171 2.25 6.88 2.51
C GLU A 171 1.78 5.99 1.37
N VAL A 172 1.01 6.57 0.44
CA VAL A 172 0.42 5.84 -0.70
C VAL A 172 1.49 5.34 -1.66
N GLY A 173 2.55 6.15 -1.91
CA GLY A 173 3.66 5.73 -2.77
C GLY A 173 4.40 4.52 -2.19
N VAL A 174 4.74 4.54 -0.90
CA VAL A 174 5.42 3.40 -0.25
C VAL A 174 4.50 2.19 -0.17
N ALA A 175 3.22 2.35 0.22
CA ALA A 175 2.27 1.23 0.24
C ALA A 175 2.10 0.58 -1.15
N SER A 176 2.03 1.40 -2.20
CA SER A 176 1.95 0.91 -3.58
C SER A 176 3.24 0.20 -4.02
N ALA A 177 4.41 0.69 -3.59
CA ALA A 177 5.70 0.03 -3.84
C ALA A 177 5.80 -1.33 -3.12
N MET A 178 5.32 -1.40 -1.88
CA MET A 178 5.18 -2.65 -1.11
C MET A 178 4.30 -3.67 -1.86
N ALA A 179 3.13 -3.22 -2.31
CA ALA A 179 2.18 -4.06 -3.03
C ALA A 179 2.71 -4.51 -4.41
N ALA A 180 3.39 -3.63 -5.15
CA ALA A 180 3.97 -3.95 -6.46
C ALA A 180 5.08 -5.01 -6.35
N SER A 181 6.00 -4.84 -5.40
CA SER A 181 7.08 -5.81 -5.13
C SER A 181 6.51 -7.19 -4.77
N ALA A 182 5.52 -7.23 -3.87
CA ALA A 182 4.85 -8.46 -3.47
C ALA A 182 4.12 -9.14 -4.64
N ALA A 183 3.46 -8.36 -5.50
CA ALA A 183 2.79 -8.88 -6.69
C ALA A 183 3.78 -9.51 -7.68
N VAL A 184 4.94 -8.89 -7.90
CA VAL A 184 6.01 -9.44 -8.75
C VAL A 184 6.48 -10.80 -8.22
N GLU A 185 6.75 -10.92 -6.92
CA GLU A 185 7.19 -12.20 -6.34
C GLU A 185 6.10 -13.28 -6.42
N LEU A 186 4.81 -12.92 -6.16
CA LEU A 186 3.68 -13.86 -6.33
C LEU A 186 3.58 -14.43 -7.74
N MET A 187 3.90 -13.63 -8.75
CA MET A 187 3.88 -14.03 -10.15
C MET A 187 5.19 -14.71 -10.59
N GLY A 188 6.12 -14.99 -9.67
CA GLY A 188 7.37 -15.69 -9.94
C GLY A 188 8.51 -14.81 -10.45
N GLY A 189 8.37 -13.50 -10.34
CA GLY A 189 9.44 -12.56 -10.68
C GLY A 189 10.63 -12.64 -9.71
N SER A 190 11.79 -12.22 -10.19
CA SER A 190 13.05 -12.22 -9.44
C SER A 190 13.09 -11.11 -8.37
N PRO A 191 13.98 -11.22 -7.36
CA PRO A 191 14.20 -10.13 -6.39
C PRO A 191 14.55 -8.79 -7.03
N LYS A 192 15.26 -8.80 -8.15
CA LYS A 192 15.60 -7.59 -8.91
C LYS A 192 14.37 -6.94 -9.53
N GLU A 193 13.47 -7.72 -10.12
CA GLU A 193 12.20 -7.24 -10.66
C GLU A 193 11.29 -6.70 -9.55
N CYS A 194 11.30 -7.29 -8.35
CA CYS A 194 10.61 -6.77 -7.18
C CYS A 194 11.06 -5.33 -6.85
N THR A 195 12.38 -5.09 -6.81
CA THR A 195 12.91 -3.74 -6.55
C THR A 195 12.66 -2.78 -7.72
N PHE A 196 12.61 -3.26 -8.96
CA PHE A 196 12.26 -2.45 -10.13
C PHE A 196 10.81 -1.97 -10.06
N ALA A 197 9.87 -2.85 -9.74
CA ALA A 197 8.47 -2.48 -9.57
C ALA A 197 8.30 -1.44 -8.44
N ALA A 198 8.95 -1.66 -7.29
CA ALA A 198 8.90 -0.72 -6.18
C ALA A 198 9.46 0.66 -6.55
N SER A 199 10.60 0.71 -7.25
CA SER A 199 11.20 1.96 -7.73
C SER A 199 10.29 2.68 -8.74
N THR A 200 9.69 1.95 -9.68
CA THR A 200 8.74 2.49 -10.67
C THR A 200 7.56 3.18 -10.00
N VAL A 201 6.97 2.53 -8.99
CA VAL A 201 5.86 3.11 -8.21
C VAL A 201 6.27 4.41 -7.56
N LEU A 202 7.40 4.44 -6.83
CA LEU A 202 7.86 5.65 -6.16
C LEU A 202 8.07 6.80 -7.14
N MET A 203 8.63 6.52 -8.31
CA MET A 203 8.81 7.49 -9.38
C MET A 203 7.48 8.04 -9.89
N ASN A 204 6.50 7.16 -10.16
CA ASN A 204 5.19 7.55 -10.69
C ASN A 204 4.38 8.39 -9.70
N MET A 205 4.61 8.20 -8.40
CA MET A 205 3.87 8.89 -7.35
C MET A 205 4.64 10.04 -6.70
N LEU A 206 5.81 10.38 -7.27
CA LEU A 206 6.64 11.46 -6.77
C LEU A 206 5.90 12.81 -6.81
N GLY A 207 5.94 13.54 -5.70
CA GLY A 207 5.26 14.84 -5.57
C GLY A 207 3.80 14.75 -5.11
N LEU A 208 3.25 13.55 -4.86
CA LEU A 208 1.87 13.43 -4.36
C LEU A 208 1.75 14.08 -2.98
N VAL A 209 0.96 15.15 -2.92
CA VAL A 209 0.73 15.95 -1.70
C VAL A 209 -0.22 15.25 -0.73
N TYR A 210 -0.21 15.67 0.55
CA TYR A 210 -1.12 15.16 1.56
C TYR A 210 -2.04 16.28 2.08
N ASP A 211 -3.25 16.31 1.56
CA ASP A 211 -4.23 17.38 1.67
C ASP A 211 -5.64 16.89 2.05
N PRO A 212 -5.78 16.14 3.17
CA PRO A 212 -7.04 15.53 3.54
C PRO A 212 -8.08 16.57 3.93
N VAL A 213 -9.30 16.41 3.44
CA VAL A 213 -10.44 17.28 3.76
C VAL A 213 -10.77 17.14 5.24
N GLY A 214 -10.84 18.27 5.95
CA GLY A 214 -11.07 18.31 7.40
C GLY A 214 -9.95 17.68 8.23
N GLY A 215 -8.79 17.38 7.66
CA GLY A 215 -7.68 16.70 8.34
C GLY A 215 -7.94 15.22 8.64
N LEU A 216 -9.04 14.65 8.14
CA LEU A 216 -9.42 13.26 8.37
C LEU A 216 -8.93 12.35 7.23
N VAL A 217 -8.55 11.11 7.59
CA VAL A 217 -8.10 10.08 6.64
C VAL A 217 -9.33 9.46 5.94
N GLU A 218 -10.08 10.31 5.23
CA GLU A 218 -11.28 9.94 4.49
C GLU A 218 -11.13 10.32 3.01
N TYR A 219 -11.27 11.60 2.69
CA TYR A 219 -11.20 12.12 1.33
C TYR A 219 -10.02 13.12 1.21
N PRO A 220 -9.13 12.99 0.21
CA PRO A 220 -9.12 12.04 -0.91
C PRO A 220 -8.40 10.70 -0.62
N CYS A 221 -8.10 10.38 0.63
CA CYS A 221 -7.28 9.20 1.00
C CYS A 221 -7.87 7.89 0.45
N GLN A 222 -9.19 7.69 0.53
CA GLN A 222 -9.85 6.51 -0.01
C GLN A 222 -9.61 6.39 -1.53
N ASN A 223 -9.79 7.47 -2.29
CA ASN A 223 -9.57 7.47 -3.73
C ASN A 223 -8.10 7.24 -4.09
N ARG A 224 -7.17 7.76 -3.28
CA ARG A 224 -5.73 7.55 -3.47
C ARG A 224 -5.29 6.11 -3.19
N ASN A 225 -5.96 5.40 -2.28
CA ASN A 225 -5.73 3.96 -2.12
C ASN A 225 -6.15 3.19 -3.37
N ALA A 226 -7.28 3.52 -3.98
CA ALA A 226 -7.71 2.94 -5.26
C ALA A 226 -6.70 3.25 -6.39
N ALA A 227 -6.20 4.49 -6.50
CA ALA A 227 -5.17 4.86 -7.45
C ALA A 227 -3.83 4.16 -7.17
N GLY A 228 -3.50 3.95 -5.90
CA GLY A 228 -2.29 3.26 -5.46
C GLY A 228 -2.24 1.80 -5.91
N VAL A 229 -3.34 1.05 -5.78
CA VAL A 229 -3.38 -0.34 -6.26
C VAL A 229 -3.26 -0.41 -7.78
N ALA A 230 -3.85 0.53 -8.52
CA ALA A 230 -3.71 0.59 -9.97
C ALA A 230 -2.25 0.84 -10.38
N ASN A 231 -1.56 1.78 -9.71
CA ASN A 231 -0.15 2.06 -9.95
C ASN A 231 0.73 0.85 -9.60
N ALA A 232 0.43 0.12 -8.53
CA ALA A 232 1.15 -1.08 -8.15
C ALA A 232 1.03 -2.18 -9.24
N ILE A 233 -0.15 -2.39 -9.79
CA ILE A 233 -0.38 -3.37 -10.88
C ILE A 233 0.43 -2.96 -12.13
N ILE A 234 0.36 -1.68 -12.53
CA ILE A 234 1.10 -1.17 -13.70
C ILE A 234 2.61 -1.41 -13.53
N ALA A 235 3.16 -1.07 -12.37
CA ALA A 235 4.59 -1.20 -12.11
C ALA A 235 5.03 -2.66 -12.04
N ALA A 236 4.22 -3.54 -11.44
CA ALA A 236 4.48 -4.98 -11.41
C ALA A 236 4.47 -5.58 -12.80
N GLU A 237 3.48 -5.24 -13.64
CA GLU A 237 3.39 -5.70 -15.03
C GLU A 237 4.60 -5.27 -15.85
N MET A 238 5.03 -3.99 -15.71
CA MET A 238 6.23 -3.50 -16.40
C MET A 238 7.48 -4.28 -16.01
N ALA A 239 7.66 -4.57 -14.72
CA ALA A 239 8.80 -5.33 -14.23
C ALA A 239 8.78 -6.78 -14.73
N LEU A 240 7.64 -7.47 -14.67
CA LEU A 240 7.44 -8.83 -15.15
C LEU A 240 7.61 -8.94 -16.68
N ALA A 241 7.30 -7.87 -17.42
CA ALA A 241 7.58 -7.78 -18.86
C ALA A 241 9.06 -7.56 -19.18
N GLY A 242 9.95 -7.49 -18.18
CA GLY A 242 11.38 -7.30 -18.33
C GLY A 242 11.79 -5.86 -18.63
N ILE A 243 10.94 -4.87 -18.38
CA ILE A 243 11.29 -3.46 -18.55
C ILE A 243 12.21 -3.04 -17.40
N PRO A 244 13.48 -2.68 -17.67
CA PRO A 244 14.41 -2.32 -16.61
C PRO A 244 14.09 -0.95 -16.01
N GLN A 245 14.36 -0.79 -14.71
CA GLN A 245 14.30 0.51 -14.05
C GLN A 245 15.69 1.17 -14.03
N LEU A 246 15.76 2.39 -14.55
CA LEU A 246 17.01 3.15 -14.62
C LEU A 246 17.50 3.60 -13.23
N ILE A 247 16.56 4.01 -12.37
CA ILE A 247 16.86 4.55 -11.03
C ILE A 247 16.66 3.44 -10.00
N PRO A 248 17.72 2.98 -9.30
CA PRO A 248 17.61 1.98 -8.26
C PRO A 248 16.67 2.38 -7.11
N LEU A 249 16.09 1.40 -6.43
CA LEU A 249 15.13 1.62 -5.34
C LEU A 249 15.69 2.51 -4.22
N ASP A 250 16.96 2.34 -3.84
CA ASP A 250 17.59 3.15 -2.79
C ASP A 250 17.66 4.63 -3.17
N GLU A 251 17.96 4.94 -4.42
CA GLU A 251 17.98 6.31 -4.93
C GLU A 251 16.57 6.90 -5.00
N MET A 252 15.57 6.09 -5.38
CA MET A 252 14.17 6.56 -5.40
C MET A 252 13.60 6.82 -4.01
N ILE A 253 13.94 6.00 -3.02
CA ILE A 253 13.58 6.24 -1.61
C ILE A 253 14.16 7.58 -1.14
N GLN A 254 15.44 7.83 -1.43
CA GLN A 254 16.11 9.09 -1.07
C GLN A 254 15.51 10.28 -1.84
N THR A 255 15.18 10.10 -3.11
CA THR A 255 14.55 11.13 -3.96
C THR A 255 13.17 11.49 -3.43
N MET A 256 12.33 10.51 -3.11
CA MET A 256 11.02 10.71 -2.48
C MET A 256 11.15 11.54 -1.18
N PHE A 257 12.10 11.20 -0.32
CA PHE A 257 12.34 11.93 0.94
C PHE A 257 12.76 13.38 0.69
N THR A 258 13.66 13.59 -0.26
CA THR A 258 14.15 14.93 -0.62
C THR A 258 13.05 15.80 -1.21
N VAL A 259 12.21 15.24 -2.10
CA VAL A 259 11.05 15.94 -2.67
C VAL A 259 10.02 16.24 -1.57
N GLY A 260 9.71 15.27 -0.71
CA GLY A 260 8.78 15.45 0.40
C GLY A 260 9.15 16.60 1.32
N LYS A 261 10.44 16.74 1.65
CA LYS A 261 10.93 17.86 2.46
C LYS A 261 10.76 19.23 1.79
N LYS A 262 10.66 19.28 0.46
CA LYS A 262 10.45 20.51 -0.32
C LYS A 262 8.99 20.86 -0.51
N LEU A 263 8.06 19.95 -0.17
CA LEU A 263 6.64 20.29 -0.19
C LEU A 263 6.35 21.36 0.88
N PRO A 264 5.57 22.40 0.56
CA PRO A 264 5.15 23.39 1.53
C PRO A 264 4.29 22.75 2.63
N ALA A 265 4.28 23.39 3.81
CA ALA A 265 3.58 22.85 4.99
C ALA A 265 2.08 22.63 4.74
N GLU A 266 1.47 23.49 3.93
CA GLU A 266 0.05 23.45 3.58
C GLU A 266 -0.34 22.18 2.82
N LEU A 267 0.64 21.47 2.23
CA LEU A 267 0.45 20.25 1.44
C LEU A 267 0.96 18.99 2.16
N ARG A 268 1.17 19.06 3.48
CA ARG A 268 1.68 17.97 4.33
C ARG A 268 0.78 17.72 5.54
N GLU A 269 -0.43 17.18 5.31
CA GLU A 269 -1.39 16.76 6.35
C GLU A 269 -2.00 17.89 7.21
N THR A 270 -1.83 19.13 6.81
CA THR A 270 -2.31 20.28 7.62
C THR A 270 -3.75 20.71 7.31
N ALA A 271 -4.36 20.16 6.28
CA ALA A 271 -5.65 20.60 5.72
C ALA A 271 -5.68 22.10 5.34
N MET A 272 -4.51 22.71 5.14
CA MET A 272 -4.37 24.14 4.83
C MET A 272 -4.17 24.43 3.34
N GLY A 273 -4.20 23.40 2.49
CA GLY A 273 -3.98 23.53 1.05
C GLY A 273 -4.57 22.37 0.25
N GLY A 274 -4.42 22.43 -1.07
CA GLY A 274 -4.88 21.39 -1.98
C GLY A 274 -6.38 21.14 -1.93
N CYS A 275 -6.79 19.88 -1.96
CA CYS A 275 -8.20 19.48 -1.92
C CYS A 275 -8.95 20.04 -0.69
N ALA A 276 -8.26 20.12 0.45
CA ALA A 276 -8.87 20.53 1.71
C ALA A 276 -9.41 21.98 1.70
N THR A 277 -8.85 22.83 0.85
CA THR A 277 -9.23 24.27 0.79
C THR A 277 -10.16 24.60 -0.36
N THR A 278 -10.67 23.61 -1.08
CA THR A 278 -11.65 23.85 -2.14
C THR A 278 -13.01 24.25 -1.53
N PRO A 279 -13.82 25.13 -2.18
CA PRO A 279 -15.12 25.52 -1.66
C PRO A 279 -16.01 24.33 -1.28
N SER A 280 -16.11 23.33 -2.13
CA SER A 280 -16.91 22.12 -1.87
C SER A 280 -16.39 21.30 -0.68
N ALA A 281 -15.08 21.27 -0.47
CA ALA A 281 -14.50 20.58 0.70
C ALA A 281 -14.83 21.33 1.98
N CYS A 282 -14.75 22.67 1.97
CA CYS A 282 -15.13 23.50 3.12
C CYS A 282 -16.63 23.36 3.47
N GLU A 283 -17.51 23.28 2.46
CA GLU A 283 -18.93 23.04 2.67
C GLU A 283 -19.22 21.64 3.25
N ALA A 284 -18.51 20.60 2.77
CA ALA A 284 -18.68 19.24 3.22
C ALA A 284 -18.08 18.97 4.62
N CYS A 285 -17.08 19.77 5.00
CA CYS A 285 -16.39 19.63 6.28
C CYS A 285 -17.09 20.47 7.35
N HIS A 286 -17.99 19.86 8.11
CA HIS A 286 -18.66 20.50 9.25
C HIS A 286 -17.72 20.97 10.39
N MET A 287 -16.41 20.73 10.27
CA MET A 287 -15.39 21.13 11.23
C MET A 287 -14.80 22.54 10.96
N CYS A 288 -15.14 23.15 9.83
CA CYS A 288 -14.67 24.49 9.44
C CYS A 288 -15.69 25.61 9.73
N SER A 289 -16.81 25.29 10.35
CA SER A 289 -17.87 26.24 10.76
C SER A 289 -17.71 26.69 12.20
#